data_1770dcd50219bfb8a75f4867d6a78cc4
#
_entry.id   1770dcd50219bfb8a75f4867d6a78cc4
#
_cell.length_a   1.000
_cell.length_b   1.000
_cell.length_c   1.000
_cell.angle_alpha   90.00
_cell.angle_beta   90.00
_cell.angle_gamma   90.00
#
_symmetry.space_group_name_H-M   'P 1'
#
loop_
_entity.id
_entity.type
_entity.pdbx_description
1 polymer ?
#
loop_
_entity_poly.entity_id
_entity_poly.type
_entity_poly.pdbx_seq_one_letter_code
_entity_poly.pdbx_strand_id
1 'polypeptide(L)'
;MLGYGAVSGENNGAPLASSALTALGRRTREQSLPDEFLSPFYTALQLAALAELQTLPLEEECRKAAAYLERFTWSGVLRHCQPGLLELTGVYSRGYTSELCGHFQAVLACVRRLLDSEAWFTFQDTLWDSRYAGTIVPHGSLDGMRMYALYFSSFAYRCAPEDLSAWRRGRLPRRFAEHAQTDGSWDVSCKKDVGEDVQCDYSPGKVTLVTEQEEGLVLSWLDREFENGMACPALRVLYQKSGDTKAFFTKLVRDESRYIGELNDYPNLGLRLGAANFPDDGRKTVREEAGGLLLTYRPRGFCRGAAAMKLDLIFTEHFSRVDGVWVNGQRLGQFDGKEHYALGPVTVHDGNWAFTFAPRGSAGYWRFTERNHFLNAEWVQPSDDFDSLVWELAFRKERLAHPSGGAEKRRLSR
;
A
#
# COMPACT_ATOMS: atom_id res chain seq x y z
N MET A 1 25.36 -13.71 -2.56
CA MET A 1 26.68 -13.79 -3.20
C MET A 1 27.80 -13.21 -2.33
N LEU A 2 27.76 -11.94 -1.96
CA LEU A 2 28.80 -11.33 -1.10
C LEU A 2 28.97 -12.06 0.22
N GLY A 3 27.85 -12.39 0.90
CA GLY A 3 27.89 -13.15 2.16
C GLY A 3 28.44 -14.57 1.99
N TYR A 4 28.07 -15.27 0.92
CA TYR A 4 28.59 -16.60 0.63
C TYR A 4 30.09 -16.56 0.38
N GLY A 5 30.56 -15.64 -0.49
CA GLY A 5 32.00 -15.50 -0.76
C GLY A 5 32.82 -15.15 0.47
N ALA A 6 32.30 -14.33 1.38
CA ALA A 6 32.97 -13.97 2.62
C ALA A 6 33.11 -15.15 3.60
N VAL A 7 32.16 -16.09 3.60
CA VAL A 7 32.14 -17.25 4.51
C VAL A 7 32.86 -18.47 3.89
N SER A 8 32.64 -18.73 2.60
CA SER A 8 33.22 -19.90 1.92
C SER A 8 34.64 -19.70 1.42
N GLY A 9 35.12 -18.47 1.33
CA GLY A 9 36.38 -18.14 0.67
C GLY A 9 36.35 -18.27 -0.85
N GLU A 10 35.21 -18.58 -1.44
CA GLU A 10 35.00 -18.69 -2.89
C GLU A 10 34.62 -17.33 -3.48
N ASN A 11 35.52 -16.72 -4.22
CA ASN A 11 35.36 -15.35 -4.73
C ASN A 11 34.62 -15.24 -6.08
N ASN A 12 34.07 -16.30 -6.64
CA ASN A 12 33.54 -16.30 -8.01
C ASN A 12 32.34 -15.37 -8.23
N GLY A 13 31.56 -15.06 -7.19
CA GLY A 13 30.41 -14.18 -7.26
C GLY A 13 30.62 -12.77 -6.67
N ALA A 14 31.71 -12.55 -5.94
CA ALA A 14 31.93 -11.29 -5.23
C ALA A 14 32.08 -10.07 -6.15
N PRO A 15 32.86 -10.13 -7.28
CA PRO A 15 32.96 -8.98 -8.19
C PRO A 15 31.62 -8.61 -8.85
N LEU A 16 30.80 -9.60 -9.23
CA LEU A 16 29.50 -9.36 -9.82
C LEU A 16 28.53 -8.72 -8.80
N ALA A 17 28.50 -9.23 -7.57
CA ALA A 17 27.67 -8.69 -6.51
C ALA A 17 28.12 -7.27 -6.09
N SER A 18 29.43 -7.02 -6.07
CA SER A 18 30.02 -5.69 -5.84
C SER A 18 29.60 -4.69 -6.90
N SER A 19 29.72 -5.10 -8.17
CA SER A 19 29.30 -4.28 -9.32
C SER A 19 27.80 -4.00 -9.28
N ALA A 20 26.96 -4.98 -8.96
CA ALA A 20 25.52 -4.82 -8.86
C ALA A 20 25.14 -3.86 -7.72
N LEU A 21 25.76 -3.99 -6.54
CA LEU A 21 25.53 -3.10 -5.40
C LEU A 21 25.92 -1.65 -5.72
N THR A 22 27.04 -1.46 -6.37
CA THR A 22 27.52 -0.13 -6.81
C THR A 22 26.57 0.47 -7.87
N ALA A 23 26.11 -0.32 -8.83
CA ALA A 23 25.16 0.09 -9.85
C ALA A 23 23.80 0.49 -9.22
N LEU A 24 23.29 -0.29 -8.26
CA LEU A 24 22.09 0.04 -7.50
C LEU A 24 22.27 1.35 -6.73
N GLY A 25 23.38 1.55 -6.04
CA GLY A 25 23.69 2.80 -5.34
C GLY A 25 23.76 4.02 -6.27
N ARG A 26 24.21 3.85 -7.50
CA ARG A 26 24.19 4.92 -8.52
C ARG A 26 22.77 5.21 -8.97
N ARG A 27 22.00 4.19 -9.33
CA ARG A 27 20.61 4.33 -9.78
C ARG A 27 19.72 5.02 -8.74
N THR A 28 19.86 4.67 -7.46
CA THR A 28 19.09 5.31 -6.40
C THR A 28 19.44 6.78 -6.16
N ARG A 29 20.63 7.26 -6.60
CA ARG A 29 20.98 8.70 -6.55
C ARG A 29 20.24 9.52 -7.60
N GLU A 30 19.80 8.89 -8.67
CA GLU A 30 19.05 9.52 -9.76
C GLU A 30 17.55 9.57 -9.50
N GLN A 31 17.08 8.85 -8.48
CA GLN A 31 15.68 8.72 -8.08
C GLN A 31 15.51 9.13 -6.62
N SER A 32 14.31 9.52 -6.24
CA SER A 32 13.99 9.75 -4.83
C SER A 32 13.42 8.51 -4.13
N LEU A 33 13.02 7.49 -4.89
CA LEU A 33 12.52 6.21 -4.41
C LEU A 33 13.21 5.06 -5.14
N PRO A 34 13.40 3.90 -4.50
CA PRO A 34 13.85 2.67 -5.17
C PRO A 34 12.77 2.12 -6.11
N ASP A 35 13.11 1.18 -6.97
CA ASP A 35 12.17 0.59 -7.93
C ASP A 35 10.97 -0.10 -7.24
N GLU A 36 11.21 -0.88 -6.20
CA GLU A 36 10.14 -1.43 -5.35
C GLU A 36 9.93 -0.53 -4.12
N PHE A 37 9.53 0.72 -4.37
CA PHE A 37 9.36 1.70 -3.31
C PHE A 37 8.21 1.33 -2.36
N LEU A 38 8.45 1.58 -1.09
CA LEU A 38 7.47 1.45 0.00
C LEU A 38 6.74 0.10 0.07
N SER A 39 7.26 -0.94 -0.62
CA SER A 39 6.72 -2.28 -0.41
C SER A 39 7.04 -2.73 1.01
N PRO A 40 6.06 -2.94 1.89
CA PRO A 40 6.33 -3.14 3.32
C PRO A 40 7.15 -4.40 3.61
N PHE A 41 7.02 -5.43 2.77
CA PHE A 41 7.79 -6.66 2.90
C PHE A 41 9.17 -6.55 2.25
N TYR A 42 9.24 -6.08 0.99
CA TYR A 42 10.51 -5.99 0.28
C TYR A 42 11.43 -4.91 0.84
N THR A 43 10.88 -3.81 1.36
CA THR A 43 11.66 -2.81 2.09
C THR A 43 12.28 -3.40 3.36
N ALA A 44 11.56 -4.28 4.09
CA ALA A 44 12.10 -4.99 5.25
C ALA A 44 13.23 -5.94 4.86
N LEU A 45 13.07 -6.71 3.77
CA LEU A 45 14.13 -7.57 3.22
C LEU A 45 15.36 -6.77 2.82
N GLN A 46 15.16 -5.64 2.16
CA GLN A 46 16.25 -4.76 1.76
C GLN A 46 17.02 -4.22 2.98
N LEU A 47 16.31 -3.73 4.00
CA LEU A 47 16.92 -3.25 5.23
C LEU A 47 17.69 -4.36 5.96
N ALA A 48 17.11 -5.56 6.08
CA ALA A 48 17.75 -6.69 6.71
C ALA A 48 19.04 -7.10 5.95
N ALA A 49 18.98 -7.19 4.63
CA ALA A 49 20.13 -7.52 3.81
C ALA A 49 21.24 -6.46 3.92
N LEU A 50 20.87 -5.18 3.94
CA LEU A 50 21.83 -4.08 4.09
C LEU A 50 22.46 -4.05 5.49
N ALA A 51 21.68 -4.31 6.54
CA ALA A 51 22.19 -4.44 7.89
C ALA A 51 23.18 -5.61 8.01
N GLU A 52 22.88 -6.76 7.41
CA GLU A 52 23.78 -7.93 7.37
C GLU A 52 25.07 -7.62 6.62
N LEU A 53 24.98 -6.99 5.45
CA LEU A 53 26.15 -6.60 4.66
C LEU A 53 27.15 -5.75 5.47
N GLN A 54 26.69 -4.91 6.39
CA GLN A 54 27.57 -4.09 7.22
C GLN A 54 28.39 -4.91 8.25
N THR A 55 28.05 -6.16 8.50
CA THR A 55 28.78 -7.05 9.40
C THR A 55 29.88 -7.84 8.69
N LEU A 56 29.88 -7.87 7.35
CA LEU A 56 30.80 -8.65 6.54
C LEU A 56 32.10 -7.86 6.24
N PRO A 57 33.22 -8.55 6.03
CA PRO A 57 34.49 -7.95 5.60
C PRO A 57 34.41 -7.58 4.10
N LEU A 58 33.70 -6.50 3.79
CA LEU A 58 33.57 -6.00 2.43
C LEU A 58 34.69 -5.05 2.03
N GLU A 59 34.97 -5.01 0.74
CA GLU A 59 35.77 -3.94 0.14
C GLU A 59 35.17 -2.56 0.44
N GLU A 60 36.02 -1.55 0.57
CA GLU A 60 35.62 -0.21 1.01
C GLU A 60 34.51 0.41 0.13
N GLU A 61 34.59 0.25 -1.19
CA GLU A 61 33.58 0.77 -2.11
C GLU A 61 32.22 0.08 -1.94
N CYS A 62 32.20 -1.23 -1.71
CA CYS A 62 30.97 -1.97 -1.41
C CYS A 62 30.39 -1.55 -0.07
N ARG A 63 31.23 -1.35 0.94
CA ARG A 63 30.80 -0.88 2.26
C ARG A 63 30.14 0.50 2.16
N LYS A 64 30.75 1.44 1.40
CA LYS A 64 30.17 2.77 1.15
C LYS A 64 28.85 2.69 0.42
N ALA A 65 28.74 1.84 -0.61
CA ALA A 65 27.49 1.65 -1.34
C ALA A 65 26.39 1.08 -0.46
N ALA A 66 26.69 0.05 0.35
CA ALA A 66 25.74 -0.55 1.28
C ALA A 66 25.27 0.47 2.34
N ALA A 67 26.18 1.22 2.93
CA ALA A 67 25.85 2.24 3.92
C ALA A 67 24.99 3.37 3.32
N TYR A 68 25.28 3.78 2.09
CA TYR A 68 24.47 4.75 1.36
C TYR A 68 23.04 4.22 1.11
N LEU A 69 22.91 2.98 0.64
CA LEU A 69 21.61 2.35 0.36
C LEU A 69 20.80 2.16 1.64
N GLU A 70 21.43 1.75 2.75
CA GLU A 70 20.76 1.63 4.04
C GLU A 70 20.20 2.98 4.51
N ARG A 71 21.03 4.02 4.46
CA ARG A 71 20.59 5.38 4.81
C ARG A 71 19.48 5.89 3.89
N PHE A 72 19.59 5.67 2.59
CA PHE A 72 18.58 6.06 1.61
C PHE A 72 17.25 5.38 1.90
N THR A 73 17.26 4.06 2.17
CA THR A 73 16.06 3.28 2.48
C THR A 73 15.42 3.75 3.79
N TRP A 74 16.23 3.97 4.84
CA TRP A 74 15.72 4.50 6.11
C TRP A 74 15.11 5.90 5.98
N SER A 75 15.74 6.78 5.22
CA SER A 75 15.19 8.12 4.98
C SER A 75 13.80 8.05 4.31
N GLY A 76 13.63 7.16 3.33
CA GLY A 76 12.34 6.91 2.69
C GLY A 76 11.31 6.35 3.68
N VAL A 77 11.68 5.30 4.43
CA VAL A 77 10.79 4.68 5.43
C VAL A 77 10.34 5.70 6.48
N LEU A 78 11.26 6.44 7.08
CA LEU A 78 10.93 7.41 8.13
C LEU A 78 10.07 8.56 7.60
N ARG A 79 10.29 8.99 6.35
CA ARG A 79 9.44 10.01 5.71
C ARG A 79 8.00 9.54 5.58
N HIS A 80 7.82 8.27 5.25
CA HIS A 80 6.50 7.65 5.06
C HIS A 80 5.91 7.00 6.32
N CYS A 81 6.62 6.97 7.43
CA CYS A 81 6.10 6.51 8.70
C CYS A 81 5.65 7.73 9.54
N GLN A 82 4.35 7.93 9.65
CA GLN A 82 3.83 9.01 10.50
C GLN A 82 3.87 8.58 11.97
N PRO A 83 4.52 9.36 12.86
CA PRO A 83 4.66 8.98 14.27
C PRO A 83 3.35 8.64 14.98
N GLY A 84 2.28 9.38 14.71
CA GLY A 84 0.97 9.18 15.33
C GLY A 84 0.24 7.93 14.87
N LEU A 85 0.48 7.46 13.62
CA LEU A 85 -0.13 6.27 13.07
C LEU A 85 0.75 5.02 13.27
N LEU A 86 2.07 5.20 13.37
CA LEU A 86 3.07 4.12 13.41
C LEU A 86 2.90 3.08 12.29
N GLU A 87 2.51 3.56 11.12
CA GLU A 87 2.28 2.76 9.92
C GLU A 87 3.09 3.30 8.76
N LEU A 88 3.58 2.41 7.89
CA LEU A 88 4.15 2.84 6.63
C LEU A 88 3.03 3.37 5.74
N THR A 89 3.13 4.64 5.41
CA THR A 89 2.14 5.36 4.61
C THR A 89 2.58 5.40 3.16
N GLY A 90 1.67 5.70 2.27
CA GLY A 90 1.94 5.85 0.87
C GLY A 90 1.22 4.84 0.01
N VAL A 91 1.28 5.05 -1.28
CA VAL A 91 0.97 4.05 -2.28
C VAL A 91 2.21 3.19 -2.45
N TYR A 92 2.08 1.89 -2.33
CA TYR A 92 3.20 0.96 -2.50
C TYR A 92 3.34 0.59 -3.98
N SER A 93 4.56 0.46 -4.46
CA SER A 93 4.81 -0.11 -5.79
C SER A 93 4.27 -1.54 -5.88
N ARG A 94 4.35 -2.24 -4.76
CA ARG A 94 3.86 -3.60 -4.60
C ARG A 94 3.36 -3.77 -3.18
N GLY A 95 2.05 -3.87 -3.01
CA GLY A 95 1.39 -4.03 -1.72
C GLY A 95 0.52 -5.28 -1.71
N TYR A 96 0.71 -6.12 -0.72
CA TYR A 96 -0.17 -7.26 -0.47
C TYR A 96 -1.39 -6.83 0.34
N THR A 97 -2.41 -7.68 0.40
CA THR A 97 -3.68 -7.38 1.07
C THR A 97 -3.52 -6.87 2.49
N SER A 98 -2.81 -7.62 3.32
CA SER A 98 -2.59 -7.27 4.72
C SER A 98 -1.80 -5.97 4.86
N GLU A 99 -0.87 -5.71 3.95
CA GLU A 99 -0.06 -4.50 3.93
C GLU A 99 -0.87 -3.27 3.53
N LEU A 100 -1.81 -3.42 2.60
CA LEU A 100 -2.72 -2.34 2.23
C LEU A 100 -3.65 -1.95 3.38
N CYS A 101 -3.94 -2.89 4.26
CA CYS A 101 -4.74 -2.65 5.47
C CYS A 101 -3.95 -2.04 6.63
N GLY A 102 -2.62 -1.92 6.52
CA GLY A 102 -1.79 -1.30 7.55
C GLY A 102 -1.38 -2.20 8.72
N HIS A 103 -1.87 -3.43 8.82
CA HIS A 103 -1.76 -4.20 10.06
C HIS A 103 -0.55 -5.13 10.18
N PHE A 104 -0.06 -5.67 9.07
CA PHE A 104 0.98 -6.71 9.09
C PHE A 104 2.20 -6.35 8.26
N GLN A 105 2.63 -5.12 8.37
CA GLN A 105 3.77 -4.64 7.61
C GLN A 105 5.08 -5.13 8.21
N ALA A 106 5.81 -5.97 7.49
CA ALA A 106 7.11 -6.48 7.93
C ALA A 106 8.10 -5.36 8.25
N VAL A 107 8.09 -4.26 7.47
CA VAL A 107 8.94 -3.09 7.70
C VAL A 107 8.68 -2.43 9.06
N LEU A 108 7.49 -2.55 9.61
CA LEU A 108 7.19 -1.99 10.93
C LEU A 108 7.95 -2.72 12.04
N ALA A 109 8.28 -4.00 11.88
CA ALA A 109 9.17 -4.68 12.81
C ALA A 109 10.57 -4.04 12.82
N CYS A 110 11.08 -3.66 11.64
CA CYS A 110 12.34 -2.93 11.52
C CYS A 110 12.26 -1.56 12.20
N VAL A 111 11.20 -0.79 11.91
CA VAL A 111 10.98 0.56 12.46
C VAL A 111 10.85 0.51 13.99
N ARG A 112 10.05 -0.38 14.51
CA ARG A 112 9.83 -0.50 15.96
C ARG A 112 11.07 -0.99 16.69
N ARG A 113 11.84 -1.88 16.08
CA ARG A 113 13.14 -2.29 16.61
C ARG A 113 14.11 -1.12 16.70
N LEU A 114 14.04 -0.20 15.74
CA LEU A 114 14.89 0.99 15.70
C LEU A 114 14.45 2.06 16.71
N LEU A 115 13.14 2.21 16.98
CA LEU A 115 12.60 3.33 17.75
C LEU A 115 12.80 3.17 19.25
N ASP A 116 12.42 2.05 19.84
CA ASP A 116 12.69 1.62 21.21
C ASP A 116 12.07 0.25 21.53
N SER A 117 12.40 -0.27 22.73
CA SER A 117 11.89 -1.56 23.21
C SER A 117 10.40 -1.54 23.57
N GLU A 118 9.87 -0.40 24.06
CA GLU A 118 8.47 -0.31 24.49
C GLU A 118 7.52 -0.34 23.29
N ALA A 119 7.82 0.42 22.23
CA ALA A 119 7.08 0.36 20.97
C ALA A 119 7.12 -1.05 20.34
N TRP A 120 8.20 -1.79 20.54
CA TRP A 120 8.33 -3.17 20.11
C TRP A 120 7.35 -4.10 20.83
N PHE A 121 7.23 -4.00 22.17
CA PHE A 121 6.28 -4.81 22.94
C PHE A 121 4.83 -4.55 22.52
N THR A 122 4.43 -3.31 22.35
CA THR A 122 3.10 -2.95 21.84
C THR A 122 2.80 -3.57 20.46
N PHE A 123 3.81 -3.66 19.60
CA PHE A 123 3.68 -4.33 18.32
C PHE A 123 3.47 -5.84 18.45
N GLN A 124 4.20 -6.48 19.34
CA GLN A 124 4.00 -7.92 19.61
C GLN A 124 2.59 -8.20 20.09
N ASP A 125 2.04 -7.37 20.99
CA ASP A 125 0.66 -7.51 21.44
C ASP A 125 -0.31 -7.42 20.26
N THR A 126 -0.09 -6.49 19.33
CA THR A 126 -0.91 -6.37 18.11
C THR A 126 -0.83 -7.63 17.25
N LEU A 127 0.35 -8.23 17.07
CA LEU A 127 0.51 -9.48 16.30
C LEU A 127 -0.25 -10.67 16.90
N TRP A 128 -0.46 -10.67 18.21
CA TRP A 128 -1.17 -11.72 18.93
C TRP A 128 -2.64 -11.41 19.16
N ASP A 129 -3.11 -10.26 18.69
CA ASP A 129 -4.50 -9.84 18.86
C ASP A 129 -5.44 -10.80 18.12
N SER A 130 -6.40 -11.34 18.84
CA SER A 130 -7.39 -12.30 18.32
C SER A 130 -8.30 -11.69 17.24
N ARG A 131 -8.40 -10.37 17.15
CA ARG A 131 -9.16 -9.67 16.09
C ARG A 131 -8.63 -9.97 14.69
N TYR A 132 -7.37 -10.38 14.58
CA TYR A 132 -6.75 -10.81 13.32
C TYR A 132 -6.88 -12.31 13.06
N ALA A 133 -7.48 -13.06 13.97
CA ALA A 133 -7.70 -14.48 13.77
C ALA A 133 -8.60 -14.70 12.55
N GLY A 134 -8.14 -15.51 11.61
CA GLY A 134 -8.83 -15.75 10.34
C GLY A 134 -8.56 -14.71 9.26
N THR A 135 -7.79 -13.63 9.54
CA THR A 135 -7.32 -12.72 8.50
C THR A 135 -6.34 -13.45 7.60
N ILE A 136 -6.59 -13.40 6.31
CA ILE A 136 -5.67 -13.96 5.33
C ILE A 136 -4.52 -13.00 5.12
N VAL A 137 -3.32 -13.53 5.32
CA VAL A 137 -2.08 -12.77 5.16
C VAL A 137 -1.33 -13.30 3.94
N PRO A 138 -0.68 -12.43 3.17
CA PRO A 138 0.14 -12.86 2.06
C PRO A 138 1.28 -13.74 2.52
N HIS A 139 1.76 -14.58 1.62
CA HIS A 139 2.88 -15.50 1.84
C HIS A 139 2.69 -16.55 2.97
N GLY A 140 1.45 -16.87 3.33
CA GLY A 140 1.21 -17.96 4.24
C GLY A 140 0.17 -17.69 5.33
N SER A 141 0.44 -18.15 6.53
CA SER A 141 -0.42 -18.02 7.69
C SER A 141 -0.07 -16.79 8.52
N LEU A 142 -0.96 -16.39 9.43
CA LEU A 142 -0.66 -15.38 10.45
C LEU A 142 0.61 -15.73 11.24
N ASP A 143 0.86 -17.02 11.49
CA ASP A 143 2.08 -17.47 12.15
C ASP A 143 3.33 -17.21 11.29
N GLY A 144 3.23 -17.34 9.98
CA GLY A 144 4.31 -16.94 9.06
C GLY A 144 4.65 -15.46 9.18
N MET A 145 3.64 -14.58 9.26
CA MET A 145 3.87 -13.14 9.46
C MET A 145 4.49 -12.83 10.82
N ARG A 146 4.12 -13.56 11.87
CA ARG A 146 4.76 -13.47 13.19
C ARG A 146 6.24 -13.85 13.13
N MET A 147 6.56 -14.93 12.42
CA MET A 147 7.94 -15.34 12.17
C MET A 147 8.74 -14.31 11.40
N TYR A 148 8.17 -13.69 10.37
CA TYR A 148 8.81 -12.59 9.66
C TYR A 148 9.05 -11.38 10.57
N ALA A 149 8.09 -11.01 11.42
CA ALA A 149 8.28 -9.92 12.36
C ALA A 149 9.43 -10.19 13.33
N LEU A 150 9.54 -11.42 13.88
CA LEU A 150 10.66 -11.84 14.71
C LEU A 150 11.98 -11.81 13.94
N TYR A 151 11.99 -12.35 12.72
CA TYR A 151 13.17 -12.35 11.85
C TYR A 151 13.67 -10.93 11.60
N PHE A 152 12.81 -10.04 11.11
CA PHE A 152 13.20 -8.67 10.79
C PHE A 152 13.58 -7.84 12.03
N SER A 153 13.10 -8.17 13.21
CA SER A 153 13.50 -7.50 14.44
C SER A 153 14.84 -7.95 14.99
N SER A 154 15.43 -9.03 14.47
CA SER A 154 16.71 -9.58 14.95
C SER A 154 17.94 -8.84 14.44
N PHE A 155 17.81 -8.00 13.42
CA PHE A 155 18.93 -7.29 12.79
C PHE A 155 19.34 -6.02 13.54
N ALA A 156 20.63 -5.69 13.44
CA ALA A 156 21.19 -4.45 13.99
C ALA A 156 21.14 -3.33 12.96
N TYR A 157 19.98 -2.71 12.83
CA TYR A 157 19.76 -1.59 11.90
C TYR A 157 20.53 -0.35 12.26
N ARG A 158 21.01 0.37 11.24
CA ARG A 158 21.77 1.62 11.36
C ARG A 158 21.00 2.75 10.70
N CYS A 159 20.36 3.56 11.51
CA CYS A 159 19.73 4.79 11.05
C CYS A 159 20.52 5.98 11.59
N ALA A 160 20.68 7.00 10.77
CA ALA A 160 21.34 8.22 11.19
C ALA A 160 20.56 8.90 12.34
N PRO A 161 21.22 9.29 13.44
CA PRO A 161 20.56 9.95 14.58
C PRO A 161 19.80 11.22 14.18
N GLU A 162 20.32 11.96 13.18
CA GLU A 162 19.69 13.14 12.64
C GLU A 162 18.37 12.83 11.94
N ASP A 163 18.29 11.72 11.19
CA ASP A 163 17.06 11.29 10.49
C ASP A 163 15.98 10.87 11.48
N LEU A 164 16.34 10.10 12.52
CA LEU A 164 15.45 9.74 13.63
C LEU A 164 14.96 10.98 14.40
N SER A 165 15.86 11.91 14.68
CA SER A 165 15.54 13.15 15.36
C SER A 165 14.62 14.04 14.52
N ALA A 166 14.84 14.11 13.21
CA ALA A 166 13.97 14.82 12.28
C ALA A 166 12.58 14.18 12.22
N TRP A 167 12.50 12.85 12.18
CA TRP A 167 11.25 12.12 12.21
C TRP A 167 10.45 12.39 13.49
N ARG A 168 11.07 12.30 14.66
CA ARG A 168 10.41 12.57 15.97
C ARG A 168 9.89 14.00 16.11
N ARG A 169 10.58 14.97 15.48
CA ARG A 169 10.17 16.38 15.47
C ARG A 169 9.30 16.76 14.27
N GLY A 170 8.97 15.81 13.43
CA GLY A 170 8.21 16.05 12.21
C GLY A 170 6.95 16.87 12.47
N ARG A 171 6.84 18.04 11.81
CA ARG A 171 5.68 18.92 11.95
C ARG A 171 4.61 18.51 10.94
N LEU A 172 3.36 18.52 11.38
CA LEU A 172 2.19 18.37 10.54
C LEU A 172 1.46 19.71 10.43
N PRO A 173 0.75 20.02 9.36
CA PRO A 173 0.65 19.20 8.14
C PRO A 173 1.95 19.27 7.31
N ARG A 174 2.19 18.25 6.51
CA ARG A 174 3.28 18.26 5.52
C ARG A 174 2.85 17.58 4.23
N ARG A 175 3.43 18.04 3.13
CA ARG A 175 3.24 17.46 1.80
C ARG A 175 4.58 17.35 1.10
N PHE A 176 4.77 16.24 0.40
CA PHE A 176 5.97 16.01 -0.39
C PHE A 176 5.66 15.15 -1.61
N ALA A 177 6.50 15.28 -2.63
CA ALA A 177 6.45 14.48 -3.85
C ALA A 177 7.78 13.78 -4.07
N GLU A 178 7.72 12.55 -4.51
CA GLU A 178 8.88 11.71 -4.78
C GLU A 178 8.74 11.04 -6.15
N HIS A 179 9.83 10.60 -6.72
CA HIS A 179 9.86 10.03 -8.05
C HIS A 179 10.46 8.63 -8.03
N ALA A 180 9.82 7.71 -8.70
CA ALA A 180 10.37 6.43 -9.08
C ALA A 180 10.35 6.27 -10.61
N GLN A 181 11.21 5.42 -11.12
CA GLN A 181 11.27 5.12 -12.54
C GLN A 181 11.40 3.62 -12.74
N THR A 182 10.66 3.10 -13.69
CA THR A 182 10.75 1.70 -14.10
C THR A 182 11.22 1.60 -15.56
N ASP A 183 11.97 0.55 -15.86
CA ASP A 183 12.46 0.24 -17.20
C ASP A 183 11.56 -0.73 -17.97
N GLY A 184 10.49 -1.21 -17.34
CA GLY A 184 9.58 -2.15 -17.99
C GLY A 184 10.05 -3.61 -17.98
N SER A 185 11.11 -3.94 -17.26
CA SER A 185 11.69 -5.29 -17.25
C SER A 185 10.75 -6.37 -16.68
N TRP A 186 9.75 -6.00 -15.90
CA TRP A 186 8.75 -6.90 -15.34
C TRP A 186 7.76 -7.48 -16.34
N ASP A 187 7.60 -6.84 -17.50
CA ASP A 187 6.63 -7.25 -18.52
C ASP A 187 6.86 -8.69 -19.01
N VAL A 188 8.10 -9.13 -19.06
CA VAL A 188 8.47 -10.46 -19.58
C VAL A 188 8.05 -11.60 -18.66
N SER A 189 8.05 -11.39 -17.33
CA SER A 189 7.67 -12.44 -16.37
C SER A 189 6.15 -12.61 -16.30
N CYS A 190 5.39 -11.54 -16.40
CA CYS A 190 3.93 -11.59 -16.38
C CYS A 190 3.35 -12.34 -17.57
N LYS A 191 3.93 -12.23 -18.76
CA LYS A 191 3.47 -12.92 -19.97
C LYS A 191 3.52 -14.44 -19.85
N LYS A 192 4.49 -14.98 -19.13
CA LYS A 192 4.63 -16.42 -18.93
C LYS A 192 3.59 -17.03 -17.99
N ASP A 193 3.12 -16.24 -17.04
CA ASP A 193 2.30 -16.74 -15.96
C ASP A 193 0.79 -16.59 -16.23
N VAL A 194 0.40 -15.68 -17.12
CA VAL A 194 -1.01 -15.37 -17.45
C VAL A 194 -1.44 -15.81 -18.86
N GLY A 195 -0.56 -16.42 -19.62
CA GLY A 195 -0.82 -16.88 -21.00
C GLY A 195 -0.46 -15.83 -22.07
N GLU A 196 -0.35 -16.30 -23.30
CA GLU A 196 0.12 -15.48 -24.44
C GLU A 196 -0.81 -14.30 -24.78
N ASP A 197 -2.08 -14.37 -24.40
CA ASP A 197 -3.09 -13.34 -24.69
C ASP A 197 -3.11 -12.18 -23.68
N VAL A 198 -2.42 -12.31 -22.56
CA VAL A 198 -2.32 -11.23 -21.56
C VAL A 198 -1.20 -10.29 -21.97
N GLN A 199 -1.53 -9.30 -22.75
CA GLN A 199 -0.68 -8.13 -22.91
C GLN A 199 -0.65 -7.41 -21.57
N CYS A 200 0.44 -7.60 -20.83
CA CYS A 200 0.76 -6.69 -19.75
C CYS A 200 0.96 -5.31 -20.41
N ASP A 201 -0.07 -4.49 -20.35
CA ASP A 201 -0.06 -3.12 -20.81
C ASP A 201 0.80 -2.28 -19.87
N TYR A 202 2.08 -2.52 -19.99
CA TYR A 202 3.08 -1.91 -19.16
C TYR A 202 3.42 -0.51 -19.70
N SER A 203 3.46 0.45 -18.82
CA SER A 203 3.87 1.81 -19.16
C SER A 203 5.18 2.14 -18.46
N PRO A 204 6.34 1.82 -19.04
CA PRO A 204 7.62 2.20 -18.47
C PRO A 204 7.71 3.73 -18.35
N GLY A 205 8.47 4.21 -17.42
CA GLY A 205 8.72 5.62 -17.27
C GLY A 205 8.72 6.11 -15.83
N LYS A 206 8.72 7.42 -15.70
CA LYS A 206 8.76 8.11 -14.41
C LYS A 206 7.35 8.29 -13.85
N VAL A 207 7.19 7.97 -12.58
CA VAL A 207 5.97 8.23 -11.81
C VAL A 207 6.27 9.18 -10.65
N THR A 208 5.24 9.92 -10.24
CA THR A 208 5.30 10.80 -9.08
C THR A 208 4.38 10.28 -7.99
N LEU A 209 4.95 9.92 -6.84
CA LEU A 209 4.22 9.65 -5.61
C LEU A 209 4.06 10.96 -4.83
N VAL A 210 2.83 11.34 -4.56
CA VAL A 210 2.52 12.47 -3.68
C VAL A 210 1.95 11.96 -2.38
N THR A 211 2.41 12.50 -1.27
CA THR A 211 1.94 12.17 0.07
C THR A 211 1.61 13.44 0.84
N GLU A 212 0.40 13.52 1.35
CA GLU A 212 -0.06 14.52 2.30
C GLU A 212 -0.26 13.88 3.67
N GLN A 213 0.30 14.48 4.70
CA GLN A 213 0.18 14.01 6.08
C GLN A 213 -0.41 15.11 6.94
N GLU A 214 -1.50 14.78 7.61
CA GLU A 214 -2.17 15.59 8.63
C GLU A 214 -2.24 14.80 9.94
N GLU A 215 -2.60 15.46 11.02
CA GLU A 215 -2.80 14.76 12.30
C GLU A 215 -3.91 13.71 12.18
N GLY A 216 -3.54 12.44 12.34
CA GLY A 216 -4.46 11.31 12.24
C GLY A 216 -4.92 10.95 10.83
N LEU A 217 -4.29 11.51 9.77
CA LEU A 217 -4.59 11.13 8.40
C LEU A 217 -3.37 11.25 7.48
N VAL A 218 -3.23 10.28 6.59
CA VAL A 218 -2.30 10.34 5.46
C VAL A 218 -3.02 9.99 4.18
N LEU A 219 -2.87 10.84 3.20
CA LEU A 219 -3.38 10.68 1.84
C LEU A 219 -2.19 10.52 0.89
N SER A 220 -2.16 9.45 0.10
CA SER A 220 -1.11 9.21 -0.88
C SER A 220 -1.67 8.74 -2.20
N TRP A 221 -1.09 9.23 -3.30
CA TRP A 221 -1.47 8.84 -4.64
C TRP A 221 -0.30 8.86 -5.61
N LEU A 222 -0.42 8.10 -6.70
CA LEU A 222 0.48 8.16 -7.85
C LEU A 222 -0.19 8.94 -8.99
N ASP A 223 0.57 9.78 -9.68
CA ASP A 223 0.08 10.52 -10.85
C ASP A 223 -0.33 9.59 -12.00
N ARG A 224 0.28 8.40 -12.06
CA ARG A 224 -0.05 7.33 -13.00
C ARG A 224 0.31 5.97 -12.41
N GLU A 225 -0.09 4.90 -13.08
CA GLU A 225 0.28 3.55 -12.68
C GLU A 225 1.80 3.34 -12.70
N PHE A 226 2.26 2.49 -11.80
CA PHE A 226 3.65 2.05 -11.73
C PHE A 226 3.73 0.56 -12.11
N GLU A 227 4.72 0.20 -12.89
CA GLU A 227 4.91 -1.17 -13.40
C GLU A 227 3.63 -1.73 -14.04
N ASN A 228 3.31 -2.98 -13.77
CA ASN A 228 2.08 -3.61 -14.24
C ASN A 228 0.83 -3.15 -13.46
N GLY A 229 0.99 -2.29 -12.46
CA GLY A 229 -0.09 -1.74 -11.64
C GLY A 229 -0.86 -2.76 -10.80
N MET A 230 -0.51 -4.03 -10.85
CA MET A 230 -1.32 -5.13 -10.28
C MET A 230 -1.49 -5.04 -8.78
N ALA A 231 -0.46 -4.68 -8.05
CA ALA A 231 -0.50 -4.58 -6.59
C ALA A 231 -0.39 -3.14 -6.08
N CYS A 232 -0.43 -2.16 -6.98
CA CYS A 232 -0.22 -0.76 -6.69
C CYS A 232 -1.55 0.01 -6.84
N PRO A 233 -2.22 0.41 -5.75
CA PRO A 233 -3.44 1.21 -5.85
C PRO A 233 -3.12 2.61 -6.39
N ALA A 234 -4.11 3.27 -7.01
CA ALA A 234 -3.94 4.66 -7.45
C ALA A 234 -3.94 5.62 -6.25
N LEU A 235 -4.77 5.33 -5.27
CA LEU A 235 -5.01 6.11 -4.07
C LEU A 235 -5.01 5.19 -2.86
N ARG A 236 -4.34 5.62 -1.80
CA ARG A 236 -4.43 5.00 -0.48
C ARG A 236 -4.52 6.06 0.59
N VAL A 237 -5.41 5.84 1.54
CA VAL A 237 -5.58 6.71 2.70
C VAL A 237 -5.46 5.89 3.97
N LEU A 238 -4.68 6.39 4.92
CA LEU A 238 -4.63 5.90 6.29
C LEU A 238 -5.22 6.97 7.21
N TYR A 239 -6.02 6.56 8.18
CA TYR A 239 -6.60 7.48 9.15
C TYR A 239 -6.84 6.82 10.51
N GLN A 240 -6.84 7.63 11.54
CA GLN A 240 -7.15 7.18 12.91
C GLN A 240 -8.65 7.17 13.19
N LYS A 241 -9.09 6.09 13.85
CA LYS A 241 -10.41 6.00 14.47
C LYS A 241 -10.28 5.32 15.83
N SER A 242 -10.63 6.03 16.90
CA SER A 242 -10.64 5.48 18.27
C SER A 242 -9.32 4.82 18.72
N GLY A 243 -8.20 5.34 18.26
CA GLY A 243 -6.87 4.81 18.55
C GLY A 243 -6.35 3.74 17.58
N ASP A 244 -7.20 3.21 16.74
CA ASP A 244 -6.81 2.24 15.69
C ASP A 244 -6.50 2.95 14.36
N THR A 245 -5.61 2.38 13.57
CA THR A 245 -5.33 2.84 12.20
C THR A 245 -6.19 2.07 11.22
N LYS A 246 -6.96 2.80 10.44
CA LYS A 246 -7.79 2.27 9.35
C LYS A 246 -7.25 2.73 8.00
N ALA A 247 -7.62 2.01 6.96
CA ALA A 247 -7.22 2.33 5.59
C ALA A 247 -8.40 2.26 4.64
N PHE A 248 -8.33 3.03 3.56
CA PHE A 248 -9.03 2.70 2.33
C PHE A 248 -8.12 2.87 1.12
N PHE A 249 -8.44 2.16 0.06
CA PHE A 249 -7.73 2.21 -1.22
C PHE A 249 -8.68 1.85 -2.36
N THR A 250 -8.23 2.05 -3.60
CA THR A 250 -9.06 1.87 -4.80
C THR A 250 -8.48 0.81 -5.71
N LYS A 251 -9.33 -0.01 -6.32
CA LYS A 251 -8.95 -1.00 -7.36
C LYS A 251 -10.03 -1.13 -8.42
N LEU A 252 -9.65 -1.41 -9.65
CA LEU A 252 -10.57 -1.85 -10.68
C LEU A 252 -10.54 -3.38 -10.76
N VAL A 253 -11.69 -4.01 -10.67
CA VAL A 253 -11.84 -5.47 -10.69
C VAL A 253 -12.94 -5.91 -11.65
N ARG A 254 -12.87 -7.14 -12.16
CA ARG A 254 -13.81 -7.65 -13.16
C ARG A 254 -14.81 -8.63 -12.56
N ASP A 255 -15.97 -8.76 -13.21
CA ASP A 255 -17.05 -9.69 -12.93
C ASP A 255 -17.48 -9.68 -11.45
N GLU A 256 -17.75 -10.84 -10.89
CA GLU A 256 -18.05 -11.00 -9.48
C GLU A 256 -16.83 -11.08 -8.58
N SER A 257 -15.63 -10.90 -9.14
CA SER A 257 -14.41 -10.76 -8.34
C SER A 257 -14.55 -9.60 -7.38
N ARG A 258 -14.13 -9.80 -6.15
CA ARG A 258 -14.20 -8.83 -5.08
C ARG A 258 -12.90 -8.85 -4.32
N TYR A 259 -12.52 -7.68 -3.85
CA TYR A 259 -11.48 -7.62 -2.87
C TYR A 259 -12.08 -7.96 -1.50
N ILE A 260 -11.99 -9.22 -1.10
CA ILE A 260 -12.57 -9.70 0.16
C ILE A 260 -11.51 -10.16 1.16
N GLY A 261 -10.25 -9.89 0.86
CA GLY A 261 -9.14 -10.36 1.69
C GLY A 261 -8.89 -11.86 1.62
N GLU A 262 -9.56 -12.57 0.71
CA GLU A 262 -9.38 -14.02 0.52
C GLU A 262 -8.36 -14.33 -0.56
N LEU A 263 -7.64 -15.43 -0.36
CA LEU A 263 -6.56 -15.89 -1.20
C LEU A 263 -6.98 -16.32 -2.62
N ASN A 264 -8.26 -16.56 -2.87
CA ASN A 264 -8.75 -17.28 -4.03
C ASN A 264 -9.74 -16.52 -4.92
N ASP A 265 -9.80 -15.19 -4.79
CA ASP A 265 -10.81 -14.41 -5.51
C ASP A 265 -10.54 -14.20 -7.01
N TYR A 266 -9.45 -14.74 -7.52
CA TYR A 266 -9.13 -14.74 -8.94
C TYR A 266 -8.96 -16.15 -9.52
N PRO A 267 -10.01 -16.98 -9.52
CA PRO A 267 -9.91 -18.33 -10.04
C PRO A 267 -9.61 -18.38 -11.55
N ASN A 268 -9.89 -17.31 -12.28
CA ASN A 268 -9.84 -17.28 -13.74
C ASN A 268 -8.51 -16.82 -14.33
N LEU A 269 -7.59 -16.31 -13.53
CA LEU A 269 -6.30 -15.85 -14.07
C LEU A 269 -5.29 -16.99 -14.26
N GLY A 270 -5.59 -18.21 -13.83
CA GLY A 270 -4.63 -19.31 -13.85
C GLY A 270 -3.37 -18.99 -13.04
N LEU A 271 -3.39 -17.89 -12.34
CA LEU A 271 -2.27 -17.37 -11.58
C LEU A 271 -1.99 -18.25 -10.40
N ARG A 272 -1.04 -19.12 -10.59
CA ARG A 272 -0.25 -19.73 -9.53
C ARG A 272 0.68 -18.73 -8.82
N LEU A 273 0.68 -17.48 -9.26
CA LEU A 273 1.25 -16.39 -8.48
C LEU A 273 0.46 -16.33 -7.20
N GLY A 274 1.12 -16.75 -6.15
CA GLY A 274 0.51 -16.91 -4.85
C GLY A 274 -0.47 -15.78 -4.62
N ALA A 275 -1.65 -16.14 -4.25
CA ALA A 275 -2.85 -15.33 -4.06
C ALA A 275 -2.71 -14.04 -3.24
N ALA A 276 -1.52 -13.71 -2.88
CA ALA A 276 -1.13 -12.49 -2.22
C ALA A 276 -1.17 -11.24 -3.12
N ASN A 277 -1.13 -11.40 -4.42
CA ASN A 277 -1.17 -10.30 -5.36
C ASN A 277 -2.58 -10.13 -5.88
N PHE A 278 -3.37 -9.27 -5.24
CA PHE A 278 -4.66 -8.87 -5.77
C PHE A 278 -4.43 -7.95 -6.96
N PRO A 279 -4.67 -8.43 -8.17
CA PRO A 279 -4.49 -7.59 -9.34
C PRO A 279 -5.45 -6.41 -9.28
N ASP A 280 -4.97 -5.28 -9.71
CA ASP A 280 -5.80 -4.16 -10.12
C ASP A 280 -5.90 -4.23 -11.64
N ASP A 281 -7.08 -4.57 -12.15
CA ASP A 281 -7.35 -4.78 -13.57
C ASP A 281 -7.40 -3.47 -14.38
N GLY A 282 -7.09 -2.35 -13.73
CA GLY A 282 -7.19 -1.01 -14.30
C GLY A 282 -5.87 -0.34 -14.64
N ARG A 283 -5.83 0.33 -15.78
CA ARG A 283 -4.93 1.46 -16.01
C ARG A 283 -5.48 2.66 -15.24
N LYS A 284 -4.60 3.42 -14.61
CA LYS A 284 -5.03 4.49 -13.71
C LYS A 284 -4.16 5.72 -13.77
N THR A 285 -4.80 6.87 -13.59
CA THR A 285 -4.14 8.15 -13.37
C THR A 285 -4.84 8.90 -12.25
N VAL A 286 -4.09 9.69 -11.51
CA VAL A 286 -4.64 10.60 -10.51
C VAL A 286 -4.10 11.98 -10.77
N ARG A 287 -4.98 12.98 -10.77
CA ARG A 287 -4.61 14.38 -10.88
C ARG A 287 -5.25 15.21 -9.79
N GLU A 288 -4.59 16.26 -9.41
CA GLU A 288 -5.14 17.24 -8.48
C GLU A 288 -6.17 18.12 -9.19
N GLU A 289 -7.23 18.43 -8.47
CA GLU A 289 -8.24 19.40 -8.88
C GLU A 289 -8.61 20.32 -7.71
N ALA A 290 -9.38 21.38 -8.00
CA ALA A 290 -9.81 22.29 -6.95
C ALA A 290 -10.58 21.56 -5.84
N GLY A 291 -9.93 21.45 -4.68
CA GLY A 291 -10.49 20.86 -3.47
C GLY A 291 -10.45 19.33 -3.39
N GLY A 292 -9.62 18.64 -4.19
CA GLY A 292 -9.48 17.19 -4.11
C GLY A 292 -8.66 16.56 -5.22
N LEU A 293 -8.99 15.32 -5.53
CA LEU A 293 -8.33 14.52 -6.57
C LEU A 293 -9.37 14.06 -7.60
N LEU A 294 -8.94 13.89 -8.84
CA LEU A 294 -9.66 13.13 -9.85
C LEU A 294 -8.89 11.85 -10.16
N LEU A 295 -9.53 10.72 -9.92
CA LEU A 295 -9.05 9.38 -10.26
C LEU A 295 -9.69 9.00 -11.59
N THR A 296 -8.88 8.53 -12.53
CA THR A 296 -9.35 7.97 -13.80
C THR A 296 -8.87 6.55 -13.93
N TYR A 297 -9.81 5.63 -14.16
CA TYR A 297 -9.53 4.22 -14.42
C TYR A 297 -10.05 3.81 -15.79
N ARG A 298 -9.30 2.93 -16.46
CA ARG A 298 -9.71 2.23 -17.68
C ARG A 298 -9.35 0.76 -17.55
N PRO A 299 -10.18 -0.17 -18.04
CA PRO A 299 -9.84 -1.58 -17.95
C PRO A 299 -8.63 -1.92 -18.83
N ARG A 300 -7.87 -2.92 -18.43
CA ARG A 300 -6.78 -3.47 -19.25
C ARG A 300 -7.34 -4.37 -20.35
N GLY A 301 -6.62 -4.49 -21.47
CA GLY A 301 -7.06 -5.25 -22.62
C GLY A 301 -7.40 -6.72 -22.33
N PHE A 302 -6.71 -7.34 -21.37
CA PHE A 302 -6.97 -8.72 -20.97
C PHE A 302 -8.32 -8.91 -20.21
N CYS A 303 -8.96 -7.83 -19.78
CA CYS A 303 -10.31 -7.89 -19.20
C CYS A 303 -11.42 -7.94 -20.27
N ARG A 304 -11.06 -7.89 -21.56
CA ARG A 304 -12.04 -8.00 -22.65
C ARG A 304 -12.76 -9.34 -22.54
N GLY A 305 -14.09 -9.30 -22.55
CA GLY A 305 -14.94 -10.47 -22.32
C GLY A 305 -15.46 -10.61 -20.89
N ALA A 306 -15.04 -9.77 -19.97
CA ALA A 306 -15.70 -9.65 -18.68
C ALA A 306 -17.16 -9.18 -18.87
N ALA A 307 -18.10 -9.70 -18.10
CA ALA A 307 -19.50 -9.26 -18.15
C ALA A 307 -19.70 -7.89 -17.52
N ALA A 308 -18.89 -7.54 -16.54
CA ALA A 308 -18.89 -6.24 -15.89
C ALA A 308 -17.50 -5.89 -15.35
N MET A 309 -17.25 -4.60 -15.23
CA MET A 309 -16.09 -4.06 -14.53
C MET A 309 -16.54 -3.18 -13.37
N LYS A 310 -15.76 -3.14 -12.30
CA LYS A 310 -16.10 -2.42 -11.07
C LYS A 310 -14.93 -1.63 -10.57
N LEU A 311 -15.13 -0.34 -10.33
CA LEU A 311 -14.22 0.43 -9.49
C LEU A 311 -14.62 0.22 -8.03
N ASP A 312 -13.76 -0.43 -7.29
CA ASP A 312 -14.00 -0.80 -5.90
C ASP A 312 -13.25 0.14 -4.94
N LEU A 313 -14.00 0.74 -4.03
CA LEU A 313 -13.51 1.55 -2.93
C LEU A 313 -13.53 0.68 -1.68
N ILE A 314 -12.36 0.28 -1.21
CA ILE A 314 -12.19 -0.76 -0.22
C ILE A 314 -11.81 -0.14 1.11
N PHE A 315 -12.72 -0.21 2.09
CA PHE A 315 -12.52 0.30 3.45
C PHE A 315 -12.25 -0.85 4.40
N THR A 316 -11.24 -0.71 5.26
CA THR A 316 -10.95 -1.72 6.29
C THR A 316 -11.86 -1.60 7.48
N GLU A 317 -12.37 -2.72 7.98
CA GLU A 317 -13.27 -2.83 9.13
C GLU A 317 -12.76 -3.80 10.21
N HIS A 318 -11.44 -4.06 10.26
CA HIS A 318 -10.86 -5.03 11.20
C HIS A 318 -11.15 -4.73 12.67
N PHE A 319 -11.17 -3.44 13.04
CA PHE A 319 -11.37 -3.03 14.43
C PHE A 319 -12.77 -2.49 14.68
N SER A 320 -13.32 -1.81 13.68
CA SER A 320 -14.65 -1.21 13.77
C SER A 320 -15.23 -1.00 12.37
N ARG A 321 -16.54 -1.10 12.28
CA ARG A 321 -17.26 -0.72 11.05
C ARG A 321 -17.12 0.77 10.79
N VAL A 322 -17.35 1.19 9.55
CA VAL A 322 -17.52 2.61 9.22
C VAL A 322 -18.76 3.17 9.93
N ASP A 323 -18.73 4.44 10.30
CA ASP A 323 -19.84 5.04 11.07
C ASP A 323 -21.09 5.25 10.23
N GLY A 324 -20.93 5.40 8.91
CA GLY A 324 -22.06 5.48 8.00
C GLY A 324 -21.66 5.71 6.55
N VAL A 325 -22.56 5.33 5.67
CA VAL A 325 -22.45 5.50 4.22
C VAL A 325 -23.69 6.19 3.71
N TRP A 326 -23.51 7.18 2.87
CA TRP A 326 -24.59 7.92 2.20
C TRP A 326 -24.40 7.83 0.69
N VAL A 327 -25.47 7.58 -0.04
CA VAL A 327 -25.53 7.66 -1.51
C VAL A 327 -26.57 8.70 -1.88
N ASN A 328 -26.19 9.68 -2.66
CA ASN A 328 -27.09 10.79 -3.04
C ASN A 328 -27.74 11.48 -1.83
N GLY A 329 -27.03 11.58 -0.71
CA GLY A 329 -27.53 12.15 0.55
C GLY A 329 -28.41 11.23 1.39
N GLN A 330 -28.75 10.05 0.91
CA GLN A 330 -29.54 9.06 1.65
C GLN A 330 -28.61 8.08 2.39
N ARG A 331 -28.78 7.93 3.69
CA ARG A 331 -28.03 6.99 4.50
C ARG A 331 -28.42 5.55 4.19
N LEU A 332 -27.43 4.70 3.99
CA LEU A 332 -27.63 3.27 3.79
C LEU A 332 -27.68 2.52 5.12
N GLY A 333 -28.49 1.45 5.17
CA GLY A 333 -28.66 0.61 6.36
C GLY A 333 -28.03 -0.78 6.25
N GLN A 334 -27.79 -1.29 5.04
CA GLN A 334 -27.30 -2.64 4.80
C GLN A 334 -26.30 -2.67 3.65
N PHE A 335 -25.37 -3.62 3.71
CA PHE A 335 -24.26 -3.80 2.75
C PHE A 335 -24.13 -5.28 2.35
N ASP A 336 -25.26 -5.88 1.90
CA ASP A 336 -25.31 -7.30 1.52
C ASP A 336 -25.10 -7.57 0.02
N GLY A 337 -24.91 -6.50 -0.76
CA GLY A 337 -24.64 -6.57 -2.19
C GLY A 337 -25.86 -6.87 -3.07
N LYS A 338 -27.06 -6.91 -2.50
CA LYS A 338 -28.29 -7.19 -3.26
C LYS A 338 -28.93 -5.97 -3.86
N GLU A 339 -28.82 -4.83 -3.18
CA GLU A 339 -29.40 -3.57 -3.64
C GLU A 339 -28.45 -2.84 -4.58
N HIS A 340 -29.01 -2.27 -5.63
CA HIS A 340 -28.33 -1.40 -6.58
C HIS A 340 -28.84 0.03 -6.39
N TYR A 341 -27.91 0.95 -6.24
CA TYR A 341 -28.23 2.35 -6.04
C TYR A 341 -27.87 3.18 -7.27
N ALA A 342 -28.70 4.14 -7.60
CA ALA A 342 -28.44 5.06 -8.69
C ALA A 342 -27.08 5.76 -8.51
N LEU A 343 -26.35 5.91 -9.61
CA LEU A 343 -25.05 6.56 -9.60
C LEU A 343 -25.18 8.00 -9.11
N GLY A 344 -24.24 8.41 -8.28
CA GLY A 344 -24.14 9.75 -7.74
C GLY A 344 -23.15 9.78 -6.59
N PRO A 345 -22.99 10.88 -5.86
CA PRO A 345 -22.01 10.99 -4.78
C PRO A 345 -22.22 9.97 -3.67
N VAL A 346 -21.12 9.31 -3.29
CA VAL A 346 -21.02 8.47 -2.09
C VAL A 346 -20.20 9.21 -1.06
N THR A 347 -20.70 9.30 0.16
CA THR A 347 -19.94 9.82 1.31
C THR A 347 -19.85 8.76 2.39
N VAL A 348 -18.65 8.48 2.83
CA VAL A 348 -18.36 7.57 3.94
C VAL A 348 -17.87 8.41 5.12
N HIS A 349 -18.59 8.32 6.24
CA HIS A 349 -18.12 8.88 7.51
C HIS A 349 -17.44 7.80 8.31
N ASP A 350 -16.25 8.09 8.80
CA ASP A 350 -15.54 7.17 9.68
C ASP A 350 -14.59 7.93 10.62
N GLY A 351 -14.86 7.83 11.92
CA GLY A 351 -14.17 8.60 12.92
C GLY A 351 -14.34 10.11 12.73
N ASN A 352 -13.24 10.82 12.64
CA ASN A 352 -13.21 12.28 12.45
C ASN A 352 -13.22 12.72 10.98
N TRP A 353 -13.49 11.80 10.04
CA TRP A 353 -13.34 12.07 8.63
C TRP A 353 -14.59 11.75 7.83
N ALA A 354 -14.85 12.56 6.81
CA ALA A 354 -15.76 12.26 5.73
C ALA A 354 -14.97 12.15 4.42
N PHE A 355 -15.21 11.07 3.70
CA PHE A 355 -14.63 10.78 2.40
C PHE A 355 -15.73 10.78 1.36
N THR A 356 -15.68 11.73 0.44
CA THR A 356 -16.69 11.89 -0.61
C THR A 356 -16.12 11.49 -1.96
N PHE A 357 -16.84 10.64 -2.65
CA PHE A 357 -16.55 10.13 -3.98
C PHE A 357 -17.68 10.50 -4.92
N ALA A 358 -17.40 11.31 -5.93
CA ALA A 358 -18.39 11.78 -6.88
C ALA A 358 -18.05 11.30 -8.30
N PRO A 359 -18.80 10.32 -8.84
CA PRO A 359 -18.67 9.89 -10.23
C PRO A 359 -18.92 11.06 -11.19
N ARG A 360 -18.12 11.14 -12.26
CA ARG A 360 -18.31 12.11 -13.37
C ARG A 360 -18.99 11.50 -14.58
N GLY A 361 -19.31 10.23 -14.54
CA GLY A 361 -20.09 9.53 -15.57
C GLY A 361 -21.52 9.31 -15.13
N SER A 362 -22.35 8.84 -16.05
CA SER A 362 -23.75 8.46 -15.80
C SER A 362 -23.99 6.97 -15.96
N ALA A 363 -23.02 6.20 -16.40
CA ALA A 363 -23.16 4.77 -16.66
C ALA A 363 -22.91 3.94 -15.40
N GLY A 364 -23.77 2.95 -15.15
CA GLY A 364 -23.62 2.01 -14.05
C GLY A 364 -24.41 2.38 -12.79
N TYR A 365 -24.04 1.73 -11.72
CA TYR A 365 -24.70 1.86 -10.41
C TYR A 365 -23.73 1.58 -9.28
N TRP A 366 -24.11 1.97 -8.07
CA TRP A 366 -23.40 1.59 -6.86
C TRP A 366 -23.97 0.29 -6.27
N ARG A 367 -23.07 -0.55 -5.77
CA ARG A 367 -23.39 -1.72 -4.96
C ARG A 367 -22.47 -1.72 -3.74
N PHE A 368 -22.97 -2.15 -2.59
CA PHE A 368 -22.21 -2.16 -1.34
C PHE A 368 -22.20 -3.56 -0.74
N THR A 369 -20.99 -4.04 -0.41
CA THR A 369 -20.81 -5.35 0.22
C THR A 369 -19.90 -5.22 1.43
N GLU A 370 -20.30 -5.86 2.52
CA GLU A 370 -19.45 -6.01 3.72
C GLU A 370 -19.10 -7.48 3.87
N ARG A 371 -17.82 -7.80 3.82
CA ARG A 371 -17.32 -9.16 3.95
C ARG A 371 -15.88 -9.18 4.45
N ASN A 372 -15.55 -10.15 5.31
CA ASN A 372 -14.18 -10.39 5.78
C ASN A 372 -13.47 -9.15 6.32
N HIS A 373 -14.20 -8.32 7.07
CA HIS A 373 -13.68 -7.06 7.62
C HIS A 373 -13.34 -5.99 6.57
N PHE A 374 -14.02 -6.02 5.42
CA PHE A 374 -13.97 -4.95 4.42
C PHE A 374 -15.38 -4.50 4.04
N LEU A 375 -15.54 -3.18 3.93
CA LEU A 375 -16.65 -2.58 3.21
C LEU A 375 -16.15 -2.23 1.80
N ASN A 376 -16.81 -2.80 0.79
CA ASN A 376 -16.59 -2.49 -0.61
C ASN A 376 -17.73 -1.61 -1.13
N ALA A 377 -17.40 -0.41 -1.63
CA ALA A 377 -18.32 0.41 -2.41
C ALA A 377 -17.93 0.26 -3.89
N GLU A 378 -18.73 -0.51 -4.62
CA GLU A 378 -18.46 -0.93 -5.99
C GLU A 378 -19.22 -0.05 -6.98
N TRP A 379 -18.54 0.75 -7.80
CA TRP A 379 -19.14 1.39 -8.98
C TRP A 379 -19.07 0.41 -10.15
N VAL A 380 -20.19 -0.24 -10.42
CA VAL A 380 -20.33 -1.29 -11.43
C VAL A 380 -20.73 -0.69 -12.77
N GLN A 381 -20.04 -1.06 -13.85
CA GLN A 381 -20.46 -0.77 -15.22
C GLN A 381 -20.52 -2.09 -16.01
N PRO A 382 -21.64 -2.40 -16.69
CA PRO A 382 -21.70 -3.47 -17.68
C PRO A 382 -20.67 -3.24 -18.78
N SER A 383 -20.07 -4.30 -19.33
CA SER A 383 -18.98 -4.19 -20.30
C SER A 383 -19.41 -4.49 -21.75
N ASP A 384 -20.65 -4.21 -22.10
CA ASP A 384 -21.16 -4.36 -23.46
C ASP A 384 -20.35 -3.54 -24.49
N ASP A 385 -19.84 -2.38 -24.11
CA ASP A 385 -18.92 -1.55 -24.88
C ASP A 385 -17.61 -1.35 -24.12
N PHE A 386 -16.78 -2.40 -24.12
CA PHE A 386 -15.55 -2.46 -23.34
C PHE A 386 -14.59 -1.30 -23.62
N ASP A 387 -14.48 -0.88 -24.87
CA ASP A 387 -13.48 0.13 -25.27
C ASP A 387 -13.87 1.55 -24.79
N SER A 388 -15.14 1.78 -24.52
CA SER A 388 -15.63 3.06 -23.97
C SER A 388 -15.58 3.15 -22.44
N LEU A 389 -15.32 2.03 -21.75
CA LEU A 389 -15.34 1.99 -20.30
C LEU A 389 -14.30 2.93 -19.68
N VAL A 390 -14.79 3.83 -18.85
CA VAL A 390 -13.97 4.74 -18.05
C VAL A 390 -14.68 5.05 -16.74
N TRP A 391 -13.90 5.10 -15.68
CA TRP A 391 -14.32 5.60 -14.37
C TRP A 391 -13.57 6.88 -14.08
N GLU A 392 -14.28 7.98 -14.02
CA GLU A 392 -13.78 9.26 -13.53
C GLU A 392 -14.43 9.56 -12.19
N LEU A 393 -13.63 9.54 -11.14
CA LEU A 393 -14.09 9.67 -9.76
C LEU A 393 -13.41 10.85 -9.08
N ALA A 394 -14.18 11.88 -8.79
CA ALA A 394 -13.69 12.98 -7.95
C ALA A 394 -13.72 12.54 -6.48
N PHE A 395 -12.58 12.73 -5.80
CA PHE A 395 -12.39 12.39 -4.40
C PHE A 395 -12.13 13.65 -3.57
N ARG A 396 -12.79 13.74 -2.42
CA ARG A 396 -12.55 14.78 -1.41
C ARG A 396 -12.53 14.19 -0.02
N LYS A 397 -11.73 14.80 0.86
CA LYS A 397 -11.72 14.53 2.29
C LYS A 397 -12.13 15.76 3.07
N GLU A 398 -12.83 15.57 4.17
CA GLU A 398 -13.23 16.62 5.08
C GLU A 398 -13.05 16.15 6.53
N ARG A 399 -12.53 17.00 7.38
CA ARG A 399 -12.48 16.73 8.82
C ARG A 399 -13.80 17.13 9.44
N LEU A 400 -14.49 16.18 10.03
CA LEU A 400 -15.75 16.42 10.72
C LEU A 400 -15.51 17.23 12.00
N ALA A 401 -16.33 18.26 12.20
CA ALA A 401 -16.33 18.96 13.48
C ALA A 401 -16.74 17.98 14.57
N HIS A 402 -15.95 17.85 15.62
CA HIS A 402 -16.38 17.11 16.81
C HIS A 402 -17.70 17.72 17.29
N PRO A 403 -18.76 16.93 17.51
CA PRO A 403 -19.84 17.41 18.35
C PRO A 403 -19.20 17.79 19.70
N SER A 404 -19.35 19.04 20.07
CA SER A 404 -18.81 19.61 21.32
C SER A 404 -19.47 18.91 22.51
N GLY A 405 -18.93 17.75 22.90
CA GLY A 405 -19.40 16.89 23.95
C GLY A 405 -18.24 16.39 24.78
N GLY A 406 -18.01 17.03 25.93
CA GLY A 406 -17.34 16.48 27.09
C GLY A 406 -15.86 16.12 26.91
N ALA A 407 -15.00 17.07 27.24
CA ALA A 407 -13.57 16.82 27.42
C ALA A 407 -13.34 15.83 28.57
N GLU A 408 -13.20 14.54 28.26
CA GLU A 408 -12.50 13.62 29.14
C GLU A 408 -11.00 13.63 28.78
N LYS A 409 -10.32 14.60 29.37
CA LYS A 409 -8.85 14.61 29.44
C LYS A 409 -8.42 13.39 30.27
N ARG A 410 -8.27 12.23 29.67
CA ARG A 410 -7.45 11.18 30.27
C ARG A 410 -6.00 11.64 30.18
N ARG A 411 -5.50 12.20 31.27
CA ARG A 411 -4.07 12.35 31.51
C ARG A 411 -3.44 10.97 31.47
N LEU A 412 -2.69 10.70 30.42
CA LEU A 412 -1.66 9.68 30.46
C LEU A 412 -0.57 10.17 31.42
N SER A 413 -0.68 9.74 32.65
CA SER A 413 0.39 9.83 33.65
C SER A 413 1.10 8.48 33.64
N ARG A 414 2.37 8.56 33.28
CA ARG A 414 3.48 7.60 33.42
C ARG A 414 3.64 6.57 32.32
#